data_82780af0814f89736fa0fd7d72cbc209
#
_entry.id   82780af0814f89736fa0fd7d72cbc209
#
_cell.length_a   1.000
_cell.length_b   1.000
_cell.length_c   1.000
_cell.angle_alpha   90.00
_cell.angle_beta   90.00
_cell.angle_gamma   90.00
#
_symmetry.space_group_name_H-M   'P 1'
#
loop_
_entity.id
_entity.type
_entity.pdbx_description
1 polymer ?
#
loop_
_entity_poly.entity_id
_entity_poly.type
_entity_poly.pdbx_seq_one_letter_code
_entity_poly.pdbx_strand_id
1 'polypeptide(L)'
;MKKYIIYIFVSFFIIPIHSQEDLWDVIRENSNFQYSADRSEIQKALKIYQNNQYLVDRLSKNGQRYLYHMFDVTLKRYKPVELALLPFVESQFDPYAQSPAGASGIWQFILSTAREQGLKRNWWYDGRRDIIASTTSALNYLDSMHRKTNDWMLAIASFNVGPARIQREVKKNKNQGKQTDFWSLKLPKETSKY
;
A
#
# COMPACT_ATOMS: atom_id res chain seq x y z
N MET A 1 -42.63 -38.85 -46.68
CA MET A 1 -42.25 -38.36 -45.34
C MET A 1 -40.77 -38.00 -45.38
N LYS A 2 -40.43 -36.70 -45.47
CA LYS A 2 -39.02 -36.22 -45.49
C LYS A 2 -38.58 -35.97 -44.05
N LYS A 3 -37.55 -36.72 -43.59
CA LYS A 3 -36.92 -36.49 -42.28
C LYS A 3 -35.93 -35.36 -42.42
N TYR A 4 -36.14 -34.25 -41.73
CA TYR A 4 -35.19 -33.17 -41.59
C TYR A 4 -34.22 -33.50 -40.41
N ILE A 5 -32.95 -33.71 -40.74
CA ILE A 5 -31.90 -33.84 -39.77
C ILE A 5 -31.41 -32.43 -39.42
N ILE A 6 -31.69 -32.03 -38.19
CA ILE A 6 -31.23 -30.75 -37.64
C ILE A 6 -29.81 -30.96 -37.14
N TYR A 7 -28.78 -30.42 -37.81
CA TYR A 7 -27.42 -30.34 -37.32
C TYR A 7 -27.32 -29.17 -36.33
N ILE A 8 -27.25 -29.51 -35.05
CA ILE A 8 -26.87 -28.54 -34.01
C ILE A 8 -25.37 -28.33 -34.10
N PHE A 9 -24.96 -27.18 -34.66
CA PHE A 9 -23.59 -26.72 -34.59
C PHE A 9 -23.31 -26.19 -33.18
N VAL A 10 -22.74 -27.03 -32.31
CA VAL A 10 -22.17 -26.57 -31.05
C VAL A 10 -20.81 -25.96 -31.37
N SER A 11 -20.78 -24.67 -31.64
CA SER A 11 -19.55 -23.90 -31.67
C SER A 11 -18.99 -23.80 -30.27
N PHE A 12 -18.00 -24.63 -29.97
CA PHE A 12 -17.13 -24.44 -28.83
C PHE A 12 -16.39 -23.10 -29.01
N PHE A 13 -16.87 -22.06 -28.40
CA PHE A 13 -16.07 -20.87 -28.12
C PHE A 13 -14.98 -21.30 -27.15
N ILE A 14 -13.81 -21.62 -27.68
CA ILE A 14 -12.58 -21.65 -26.90
C ILE A 14 -12.32 -20.21 -26.51
N ILE A 15 -12.83 -19.82 -25.35
CA ILE A 15 -12.38 -18.58 -24.69
C ILE A 15 -10.90 -18.84 -24.39
N PRO A 16 -9.97 -18.05 -24.95
CA PRO A 16 -8.59 -18.20 -24.57
C PRO A 16 -8.55 -17.96 -23.06
N ILE A 17 -8.15 -18.97 -22.30
CA ILE A 17 -7.78 -18.81 -20.91
C ILE A 17 -6.55 -17.89 -20.99
N HIS A 18 -6.76 -16.60 -20.84
CA HIS A 18 -5.67 -15.69 -20.55
C HIS A 18 -5.02 -16.27 -19.29
N SER A 19 -3.77 -16.68 -19.42
CA SER A 19 -2.94 -16.97 -18.25
C SER A 19 -3.14 -15.81 -17.30
N GLN A 20 -3.71 -16.09 -16.15
CA GLN A 20 -3.91 -15.09 -15.12
C GLN A 20 -2.51 -14.61 -14.76
N GLU A 21 -2.13 -13.41 -15.24
CA GLU A 21 -0.84 -12.83 -14.92
C GLU A 21 -0.66 -12.86 -13.41
N ASP A 22 0.49 -13.35 -12.96
CA ASP A 22 0.78 -13.36 -11.53
C ASP A 22 0.78 -11.91 -11.06
N LEU A 23 -0.04 -11.59 -10.06
CA LEU A 23 -0.13 -10.24 -9.49
C LEU A 23 1.26 -9.67 -9.14
N TRP A 24 2.20 -10.52 -8.74
CA TRP A 24 3.57 -10.12 -8.44
C TRP A 24 4.36 -9.70 -9.67
N ASP A 25 4.10 -10.31 -10.83
CA ASP A 25 4.72 -9.90 -12.10
C ASP A 25 4.19 -8.52 -12.50
N VAL A 26 2.89 -8.31 -12.42
CA VAL A 26 2.28 -7.00 -12.68
C VAL A 26 2.80 -5.93 -11.72
N ILE A 27 2.99 -6.25 -10.43
CA ILE A 27 3.60 -5.32 -9.46
C ILE A 27 5.03 -4.98 -9.85
N ARG A 28 5.85 -5.97 -10.26
CA ARG A 28 7.24 -5.73 -10.68
C ARG A 28 7.33 -4.84 -11.92
N GLU A 29 6.48 -5.10 -12.92
CA GLU A 29 6.46 -4.32 -14.17
C GLU A 29 6.00 -2.88 -13.97
N ASN A 30 5.15 -2.63 -12.96
CA ASN A 30 4.62 -1.30 -12.66
C ASN A 30 5.32 -0.62 -11.48
N SER A 31 6.42 -1.18 -10.97
CA SER A 31 7.20 -0.59 -9.89
C SER A 31 7.82 0.74 -10.33
N ASN A 32 7.58 1.78 -9.53
CA ASN A 32 8.02 3.14 -9.81
C ASN A 32 9.18 3.59 -8.92
N PHE A 33 9.44 2.87 -7.82
CA PHE A 33 10.53 3.23 -6.94
C PHE A 33 11.84 2.66 -7.45
N GLN A 34 12.76 3.55 -7.83
CA GLN A 34 14.13 3.16 -8.11
C GLN A 34 14.87 2.92 -6.79
N TYR A 35 15.02 1.66 -6.42
CA TYR A 35 15.74 1.29 -5.20
C TYR A 35 17.22 1.11 -5.49
N SER A 36 18.06 1.72 -4.66
CA SER A 36 19.40 1.22 -4.46
C SER A 36 19.32 -0.07 -3.66
N ALA A 37 19.18 -1.22 -4.32
CA ALA A 37 19.15 -2.52 -3.65
C ALA A 37 20.38 -2.74 -2.74
N ASP A 38 21.47 -2.03 -3.02
CA ASP A 38 22.75 -2.10 -2.29
C ASP A 38 22.75 -1.36 -0.94
N ARG A 39 21.70 -0.57 -0.63
CA ARG A 39 21.65 0.13 0.67
C ARG A 39 21.58 -0.86 1.83
N SER A 40 22.44 -0.63 2.83
CA SER A 40 22.53 -1.49 3.99
C SER A 40 21.22 -1.64 4.77
N GLU A 41 20.41 -0.60 4.77
CA GLU A 41 19.08 -0.56 5.40
C GLU A 41 18.11 -1.50 4.69
N ILE A 42 18.08 -1.49 3.36
CA ILE A 42 17.26 -2.38 2.54
C ILE A 42 17.73 -3.82 2.69
N GLN A 43 19.03 -4.08 2.65
CA GLN A 43 19.59 -5.42 2.84
C GLN A 43 19.26 -5.99 4.23
N LYS A 44 19.25 -5.17 5.27
CA LYS A 44 18.85 -5.59 6.63
C LYS A 44 17.36 -5.96 6.66
N ALA A 45 16.49 -5.16 6.01
CA ALA A 45 15.06 -5.45 5.94
C ALA A 45 14.81 -6.76 5.16
N LEU A 46 15.44 -6.95 4.00
CA LEU A 46 15.32 -8.17 3.20
C LEU A 46 15.69 -9.42 4.01
N LYS A 47 16.78 -9.38 4.78
CA LYS A 47 17.21 -10.51 5.64
C LYS A 47 16.15 -10.91 6.67
N ILE A 48 15.36 -9.95 7.20
CA ILE A 48 14.28 -10.25 8.15
C ILE A 48 13.22 -11.14 7.48
N TYR A 49 12.81 -10.81 6.26
CA TYR A 49 11.82 -11.58 5.51
C TYR A 49 12.40 -12.91 5.01
N GLN A 50 13.60 -12.92 4.47
CA GLN A 50 14.28 -14.14 3.99
C GLN A 50 14.47 -15.19 5.09
N ASN A 51 14.71 -14.76 6.32
CA ASN A 51 14.94 -15.64 7.46
C ASN A 51 13.67 -15.97 8.26
N ASN A 52 12.50 -15.52 7.81
CA ASN A 52 11.25 -15.73 8.54
C ASN A 52 10.12 -16.16 7.59
N GLN A 53 10.17 -17.42 7.16
CA GLN A 53 9.16 -18.00 6.25
C GLN A 53 7.75 -17.89 6.83
N TYR A 54 7.57 -18.09 8.14
CA TYR A 54 6.26 -17.93 8.80
C TYR A 54 5.69 -16.53 8.61
N LEU A 55 6.52 -15.48 8.71
CA LEU A 55 6.08 -14.12 8.46
C LEU A 55 5.65 -13.94 7.00
N VAL A 56 6.43 -14.44 6.06
CA VAL A 56 6.12 -14.36 4.61
C VAL A 56 4.82 -15.08 4.30
N ASP A 57 4.62 -16.30 4.80
CA ASP A 57 3.40 -17.09 4.58
C ASP A 57 2.16 -16.37 5.16
N ARG A 58 2.29 -15.79 6.35
CA ARG A 58 1.21 -15.03 6.98
C ARG A 58 0.86 -13.77 6.20
N LEU A 59 1.85 -13.03 5.74
CA LEU A 59 1.65 -11.85 4.91
C LEU A 59 0.98 -12.21 3.59
N SER A 60 1.44 -13.26 2.93
CA SER A 60 0.86 -13.74 1.68
C SER A 60 -0.60 -14.16 1.88
N LYS A 61 -0.89 -14.95 2.90
CA LYS A 61 -2.25 -15.41 3.22
C LYS A 61 -3.20 -14.26 3.51
N ASN A 62 -2.78 -13.29 4.30
CA ASN A 62 -3.60 -12.15 4.65
C ASN A 62 -3.79 -11.22 3.45
N GLY A 63 -2.73 -10.99 2.68
CA GLY A 63 -2.72 -10.11 1.51
C GLY A 63 -3.62 -10.59 0.38
N GLN A 64 -3.73 -11.90 0.15
CA GLN A 64 -4.50 -12.49 -0.96
C GLN A 64 -5.91 -11.91 -1.12
N ARG A 65 -6.58 -11.56 -0.01
CA ARG A 65 -7.95 -11.05 -0.02
C ARG A 65 -8.06 -9.59 -0.48
N TYR A 66 -7.02 -8.80 -0.26
CA TYR A 66 -7.11 -7.34 -0.33
C TYR A 66 -6.15 -6.72 -1.33
N LEU A 67 -5.01 -7.38 -1.57
CA LEU A 67 -3.92 -6.82 -2.35
C LEU A 67 -4.36 -6.50 -3.79
N TYR A 68 -5.11 -7.39 -4.42
CA TYR A 68 -5.61 -7.15 -5.78
C TYR A 68 -6.46 -5.87 -5.87
N HIS A 69 -7.40 -5.68 -4.93
CA HIS A 69 -8.22 -4.48 -4.90
C HIS A 69 -7.38 -3.21 -4.69
N MET A 70 -6.46 -3.25 -3.72
CA MET A 70 -5.59 -2.09 -3.43
C MET A 70 -4.69 -1.76 -4.60
N PHE A 71 -4.16 -2.77 -5.24
CA PHE A 71 -3.34 -2.66 -6.43
C PHE A 71 -4.12 -2.04 -7.60
N ASP A 72 -5.30 -2.59 -7.93
CA ASP A 72 -6.16 -2.10 -9.00
C ASP A 72 -6.55 -0.61 -8.79
N VAL A 73 -6.97 -0.25 -7.56
CA VAL A 73 -7.30 1.14 -7.23
C VAL A 73 -6.09 2.06 -7.32
N THR A 74 -4.90 1.58 -6.96
CA THR A 74 -3.66 2.37 -7.02
C THR A 74 -3.25 2.62 -8.47
N LEU A 75 -3.26 1.58 -9.31
CA LEU A 75 -2.97 1.69 -10.74
C LEU A 75 -3.94 2.64 -11.45
N LYS A 76 -5.24 2.47 -11.25
CA LYS A 76 -6.28 3.33 -11.85
C LYS A 76 -6.12 4.81 -11.50
N ARG A 77 -5.41 5.11 -10.42
CA ARG A 77 -5.10 6.48 -10.01
C ARG A 77 -3.72 6.96 -10.49
N TYR A 78 -3.02 6.16 -11.28
CA TYR A 78 -1.67 6.47 -11.77
C TYR A 78 -0.69 6.79 -10.62
N LYS A 79 -0.79 6.02 -9.52
CA LYS A 79 0.08 6.14 -8.36
C LYS A 79 1.12 5.02 -8.34
N PRO A 80 2.25 5.20 -7.65
CA PRO A 80 3.19 4.11 -7.44
C PRO A 80 2.50 2.89 -6.85
N VAL A 81 2.66 1.74 -7.47
CA VAL A 81 1.98 0.50 -7.07
C VAL A 81 2.42 0.03 -5.69
N GLU A 82 3.61 0.40 -5.27
CA GLU A 82 4.16 0.13 -3.96
C GLU A 82 3.31 0.67 -2.82
N LEU A 83 2.51 1.70 -3.08
CA LEU A 83 1.56 2.22 -2.07
C LEU A 83 0.53 1.17 -1.66
N ALA A 84 0.19 0.22 -2.56
CA ALA A 84 -0.70 -0.90 -2.24
C ALA A 84 -0.07 -1.90 -1.24
N LEU A 85 1.25 -1.85 -1.06
CA LEU A 85 1.98 -2.71 -0.13
C LEU A 85 2.11 -2.13 1.29
N LEU A 86 1.78 -0.87 1.52
CA LEU A 86 1.87 -0.25 2.85
C LEU A 86 1.09 -1.02 3.94
N PRO A 87 -0.08 -1.59 3.68
CA PRO A 87 -0.78 -2.42 4.66
C PRO A 87 0.01 -3.64 5.16
N PHE A 88 1.03 -4.12 4.43
CA PHE A 88 1.95 -5.13 4.96
C PHE A 88 2.66 -4.64 6.21
N VAL A 89 3.16 -3.41 6.16
CA VAL A 89 3.92 -2.79 7.25
C VAL A 89 2.99 -2.31 8.36
N GLU A 90 1.83 -1.76 7.99
CA GLU A 90 0.87 -1.18 8.93
C GLU A 90 0.18 -2.22 9.82
N SER A 91 -0.37 -3.27 9.21
CA SER A 91 -1.23 -4.21 9.91
C SER A 91 -1.03 -5.67 9.53
N GLN A 92 -0.08 -5.96 8.62
CA GLN A 92 0.04 -7.28 7.99
C GLN A 92 -1.27 -7.69 7.28
N PHE A 93 -1.95 -6.73 6.66
CA PHE A 93 -3.27 -6.88 6.03
C PHE A 93 -4.38 -7.35 6.98
N ASP A 94 -4.29 -7.07 8.28
CA ASP A 94 -5.38 -7.34 9.21
C ASP A 94 -6.35 -6.15 9.28
N PRO A 95 -7.60 -6.28 8.79
CA PRO A 95 -8.59 -5.20 8.84
C PRO A 95 -9.10 -4.90 10.26
N TYR A 96 -8.83 -5.79 11.20
CA TYR A 96 -9.23 -5.63 12.60
C TYR A 96 -8.07 -5.23 13.52
N ALA A 97 -6.88 -5.05 12.96
CA ALA A 97 -5.73 -4.62 13.74
C ALA A 97 -6.02 -3.33 14.51
N GLN A 98 -5.53 -3.28 15.74
CA GLN A 98 -5.63 -2.12 16.61
C GLN A 98 -4.33 -1.92 17.36
N SER A 99 -3.77 -0.71 17.27
CA SER A 99 -2.55 -0.38 17.99
C SER A 99 -2.84 0.16 19.40
N PRO A 100 -1.88 0.11 20.33
CA PRO A 100 -1.99 0.74 21.64
C PRO A 100 -2.26 2.26 21.56
N ALA A 101 -1.82 2.91 20.50
CA ALA A 101 -2.06 4.34 20.24
C ALA A 101 -3.45 4.62 19.64
N GLY A 102 -4.32 3.60 19.49
CA GLY A 102 -5.68 3.75 18.98
C GLY A 102 -5.80 3.81 17.46
N ALA A 103 -4.74 3.49 16.72
CA ALA A 103 -4.85 3.28 15.28
C ALA A 103 -5.65 2.00 15.01
N SER A 104 -6.43 1.96 13.94
CA SER A 104 -7.29 0.82 13.63
C SER A 104 -7.42 0.58 12.13
N GLY A 105 -7.68 -0.69 11.78
CA GLY A 105 -7.93 -1.14 10.42
C GLY A 105 -6.65 -1.44 9.64
N ILE A 106 -6.85 -1.82 8.39
CA ILE A 106 -5.77 -2.30 7.53
C ILE A 106 -4.69 -1.22 7.25
N TRP A 107 -5.08 0.06 7.27
CA TRP A 107 -4.24 1.24 7.06
C TRP A 107 -3.79 1.92 8.35
N GLN A 108 -4.13 1.39 9.51
CA GLN A 108 -3.77 1.90 10.84
C GLN A 108 -4.03 3.41 11.02
N PHE A 109 -5.19 3.89 10.55
CA PHE A 109 -5.57 5.26 10.80
C PHE A 109 -5.82 5.54 12.29
N ILE A 110 -5.18 6.57 12.84
CA ILE A 110 -5.60 7.16 14.12
C ILE A 110 -6.90 7.96 13.94
N LEU A 111 -7.68 8.11 15.00
CA LEU A 111 -9.03 8.66 14.90
C LEU A 111 -9.08 10.10 14.38
N SER A 112 -8.12 10.96 14.75
CA SER A 112 -8.02 12.34 14.26
C SER A 112 -7.82 12.37 12.74
N THR A 113 -6.80 11.66 12.25
CA THR A 113 -6.49 11.61 10.82
C THR A 113 -7.64 10.96 10.03
N ALA A 114 -8.28 9.92 10.58
CA ALA A 114 -9.44 9.30 9.95
C ALA A 114 -10.59 10.31 9.72
N ARG A 115 -10.88 11.13 10.71
CA ARG A 115 -11.89 12.19 10.60
C ARG A 115 -11.51 13.26 9.57
N GLU A 116 -10.26 13.71 9.59
CA GLU A 116 -9.72 14.66 8.60
C GLU A 116 -9.82 14.13 7.17
N GLN A 117 -9.67 12.81 6.99
CA GLN A 117 -9.79 12.12 5.71
C GLN A 117 -11.22 11.70 5.38
N GLY A 118 -12.23 12.10 6.16
CA GLY A 118 -13.63 11.85 5.91
C GLY A 118 -14.13 10.43 6.25
N LEU A 119 -13.33 9.64 6.96
CA LEU A 119 -13.75 8.32 7.43
C LEU A 119 -14.78 8.47 8.56
N LYS A 120 -15.99 7.98 8.31
CA LYS A 120 -17.10 8.02 9.27
C LYS A 120 -16.89 6.98 10.38
N ARG A 121 -17.32 7.34 11.59
CA ARG A 121 -17.39 6.43 12.73
C ARG A 121 -18.64 6.72 13.53
N ASN A 122 -19.40 5.67 13.80
CA ASN A 122 -20.50 5.69 14.76
C ASN A 122 -20.42 4.43 15.62
N TRP A 123 -21.46 4.11 16.39
CA TRP A 123 -21.41 2.95 17.27
C TRP A 123 -21.50 1.60 16.53
N TRP A 124 -21.99 1.58 15.29
CA TRP A 124 -22.09 0.37 14.44
C TRP A 124 -20.97 0.24 13.41
N TYR A 125 -20.37 1.34 13.02
CA TYR A 125 -19.49 1.40 11.87
C TYR A 125 -18.24 2.21 12.19
N ASP A 126 -17.10 1.64 11.84
CA ASP A 126 -15.81 2.34 11.86
C ASP A 126 -15.17 2.25 10.48
N GLY A 127 -15.20 3.36 9.73
CA GLY A 127 -14.68 3.44 8.36
C GLY A 127 -13.19 3.13 8.23
N ARG A 128 -12.44 3.13 9.33
CA ARG A 128 -11.03 2.71 9.35
C ARG A 128 -10.88 1.21 9.08
N ARG A 129 -11.92 0.41 9.37
CA ARG A 129 -11.99 -1.04 9.14
C ARG A 129 -12.66 -1.41 7.82
N ASP A 130 -13.30 -0.45 7.17
CA ASP A 130 -13.86 -0.62 5.83
C ASP A 130 -12.73 -0.54 4.81
N ILE A 131 -12.50 -1.64 4.09
CA ILE A 131 -11.39 -1.79 3.16
C ILE A 131 -11.46 -0.76 2.04
N ILE A 132 -12.64 -0.55 1.47
CA ILE A 132 -12.85 0.34 0.32
C ILE A 132 -12.70 1.80 0.75
N ALA A 133 -13.40 2.18 1.84
CA ALA A 133 -13.37 3.53 2.36
C ALA A 133 -11.96 3.92 2.84
N SER A 134 -11.33 3.04 3.63
CA SER A 134 -9.99 3.32 4.18
C SER A 134 -8.89 3.34 3.11
N THR A 135 -8.95 2.46 2.10
CA THR A 135 -8.00 2.48 0.97
C THR A 135 -8.14 3.76 0.17
N THR A 136 -9.37 4.18 -0.14
CA THR A 136 -9.61 5.45 -0.82
C THR A 136 -9.04 6.63 -0.04
N SER A 137 -9.30 6.69 1.26
CA SER A 137 -8.81 7.75 2.15
C SER A 137 -7.29 7.74 2.30
N ALA A 138 -6.68 6.56 2.40
CA ALA A 138 -5.22 6.41 2.51
C ALA A 138 -4.50 6.92 1.25
N LEU A 139 -4.98 6.54 0.07
CA LEU A 139 -4.41 7.02 -1.19
C LEU A 139 -4.61 8.53 -1.37
N ASN A 140 -5.75 9.10 -0.98
CA ASN A 140 -5.97 10.55 -0.98
C ASN A 140 -5.02 11.26 -0.02
N TYR A 141 -4.81 10.71 1.16
CA TYR A 141 -3.90 11.27 2.17
C TYR A 141 -2.45 11.23 1.68
N LEU A 142 -1.98 10.10 1.18
CA LEU A 142 -0.65 9.95 0.58
C LEU A 142 -0.44 10.92 -0.58
N ASP A 143 -1.44 11.08 -1.45
CA ASP A 143 -1.40 12.04 -2.54
C ASP A 143 -1.28 13.49 -2.05
N SER A 144 -2.00 13.84 -1.00
CA SER A 144 -1.90 15.16 -0.38
C SER A 144 -0.51 15.42 0.23
N MET A 145 0.13 14.39 0.77
CA MET A 145 1.51 14.49 1.29
C MET A 145 2.52 14.60 0.13
N HIS A 146 2.34 13.82 -0.93
CA HIS A 146 3.18 13.90 -2.12
C HIS A 146 3.12 15.29 -2.76
N ARG A 147 1.95 15.89 -2.90
CA ARG A 147 1.82 17.27 -3.40
C ARG A 147 2.58 18.31 -2.57
N LYS A 148 2.78 18.06 -1.27
CA LYS A 148 3.53 18.97 -0.37
C LYS A 148 5.03 18.75 -0.41
N THR A 149 5.47 17.54 -0.68
CA THR A 149 6.90 17.13 -0.61
C THR A 149 7.54 16.96 -1.97
N ASN A 150 6.73 16.73 -3.01
CA ASN A 150 7.13 16.28 -4.35
C ASN A 150 8.05 15.04 -4.33
N ASP A 151 7.88 14.20 -3.30
CA ASP A 151 8.68 12.99 -3.05
C ASP A 151 7.79 11.93 -2.38
N TRP A 152 7.67 10.76 -3.02
CA TRP A 152 6.83 9.67 -2.52
C TRP A 152 7.40 9.03 -1.24
N MET A 153 8.72 8.96 -1.09
CA MET A 153 9.34 8.44 0.12
C MET A 153 9.04 9.34 1.32
N LEU A 154 9.08 10.66 1.11
CA LEU A 154 8.67 11.63 2.14
C LEU A 154 7.16 11.60 2.40
N ALA A 155 6.35 11.32 1.39
CA ALA A 155 4.90 11.15 1.57
C ALA A 155 4.58 9.92 2.42
N ILE A 156 5.23 8.79 2.15
CA ILE A 156 5.13 7.54 2.92
C ILE A 156 5.61 7.77 4.36
N ALA A 157 6.76 8.41 4.53
CA ALA A 157 7.26 8.76 5.87
C ALA A 157 6.29 9.69 6.62
N SER A 158 5.64 10.63 5.89
CA SER A 158 4.62 11.52 6.48
C SER A 158 3.37 10.76 6.92
N PHE A 159 3.00 9.68 6.22
CA PHE A 159 1.89 8.82 6.61
C PHE A 159 2.17 8.17 7.98
N ASN A 160 3.38 7.68 8.18
CA ASN A 160 3.80 7.01 9.41
C ASN A 160 4.00 7.98 10.59
N VAL A 161 4.82 9.04 10.43
CA VAL A 161 5.26 9.88 11.55
C VAL A 161 4.54 11.23 11.64
N GLY A 162 3.67 11.48 10.70
CA GLY A 162 2.94 12.75 10.56
C GLY A 162 3.68 13.81 9.74
N PRO A 163 2.92 14.60 8.95
CA PRO A 163 3.49 15.57 8.01
C PRO A 163 4.25 16.70 8.68
N ALA A 164 3.81 17.15 9.86
CA ALA A 164 4.47 18.24 10.60
C ALA A 164 5.91 17.88 10.98
N ARG A 165 6.17 16.61 11.31
CA ARG A 165 7.52 16.15 11.63
C ARG A 165 8.42 16.14 10.40
N ILE A 166 7.95 15.62 9.30
CA ILE A 166 8.72 15.60 8.04
C ILE A 166 9.05 17.02 7.60
N GLN A 167 8.08 17.94 7.59
CA GLN A 167 8.30 19.35 7.24
C GLN A 167 9.35 20.01 8.12
N ARG A 168 9.34 19.73 9.42
CA ARG A 168 10.33 20.26 10.36
C ARG A 168 11.74 19.76 10.06
N GLU A 169 11.92 18.46 9.82
CA GLU A 169 13.23 17.89 9.51
C GLU A 169 13.75 18.38 8.13
N VAL A 170 12.86 18.45 7.12
CA VAL A 170 13.19 19.03 5.81
C VAL A 170 13.67 20.49 5.95
N LYS A 171 12.90 21.32 6.69
CA LYS A 171 13.28 22.72 6.94
C LYS A 171 14.61 22.84 7.67
N LYS A 172 14.84 21.96 8.65
CA LYS A 172 16.10 21.94 9.41
C LYS A 172 17.30 21.61 8.51
N ASN A 173 17.18 20.57 7.67
CA ASN A 173 18.24 20.19 6.74
C ASN A 173 18.48 21.30 5.71
N LYS A 174 17.42 21.89 5.15
CA LYS A 174 17.52 23.01 4.21
C LYS A 174 18.29 24.18 4.81
N ASN A 175 17.99 24.55 6.06
CA ASN A 175 18.69 25.66 6.77
C ASN A 175 20.17 25.35 7.04
N GLN A 176 20.56 24.05 7.02
CA GLN A 176 21.93 23.60 7.21
C GLN A 176 22.66 23.28 5.89
N GLY A 177 22.06 23.59 4.73
CA GLY A 177 22.63 23.28 3.43
C GLY A 177 22.73 21.77 3.14
N LYS A 178 21.97 20.93 3.86
CA LYS A 178 21.95 19.46 3.69
C LYS A 178 20.87 19.04 2.72
N GLN A 179 21.00 17.83 2.18
CA GLN A 179 19.98 17.19 1.36
C GLN A 179 18.69 16.96 2.18
N THR A 180 17.55 17.00 1.50
CA THR A 180 16.22 16.93 2.11
C THR A 180 15.42 15.69 1.70
N ASP A 181 16.08 14.74 1.03
CA ASP A 181 15.51 13.43 0.71
C ASP A 181 15.30 12.58 1.97
N PHE A 182 14.49 11.52 1.84
CA PHE A 182 14.16 10.63 2.95
C PHE A 182 15.39 10.12 3.72
N TRP A 183 16.45 9.74 3.01
CA TRP A 183 17.64 9.13 3.58
C TRP A 183 18.52 10.10 4.38
N SER A 184 18.38 11.39 4.07
CA SER A 184 19.15 12.47 4.71
C SER A 184 18.47 13.04 5.95
N LEU A 185 17.17 12.69 6.19
CA LEU A 185 16.43 13.20 7.35
C LEU A 185 16.71 12.39 8.62
N LYS A 186 16.73 13.09 9.76
CA LYS A 186 16.80 12.45 11.08
C LYS A 186 15.41 12.01 11.53
N LEU A 187 15.01 10.81 11.14
CA LEU A 187 13.71 10.23 11.46
C LEU A 187 13.79 9.27 12.66
N PRO A 188 12.66 8.98 13.34
CA PRO A 188 12.58 7.91 14.34
C PRO A 188 12.99 6.57 13.74
N LYS A 189 13.52 5.67 14.59
CA LYS A 189 13.96 4.34 14.14
C LYS A 189 12.85 3.54 13.46
N GLU A 190 11.61 3.70 13.90
CA GLU A 190 10.43 3.07 13.31
C GLU A 190 10.24 3.58 11.88
N THR A 191 10.14 4.89 11.70
CA THR A 191 9.94 5.52 10.38
C THR A 191 11.10 5.28 9.42
N SER A 192 12.34 5.20 9.92
CA SER A 192 13.51 4.91 9.09
C SER A 192 13.60 3.44 8.62
N LYS A 193 12.76 2.56 9.19
CA LYS A 193 12.64 1.15 8.80
C LYS A 193 11.35 0.85 8.05
N TYR A 194 10.47 1.82 8.00
CA TYR A 194 9.17 1.75 7.36
C TYR A 194 9.32 1.74 5.84
#